data_0e59c3ac69f560ea1afe2c8a83a174f3
#
_entry.id   0e59c3ac69f560ea1afe2c8a83a174f3
#
_cell.length_a   1.000
_cell.length_b   1.000
_cell.length_c   1.000
_cell.angle_alpha   90.00
_cell.angle_beta   90.00
_cell.angle_gamma   90.00
#
_symmetry.space_group_name_H-M   'P 1'
#
loop_
_entity.id
_entity.type
_entity.pdbx_description
1 polymer ?
#
loop_
_entity_poly.entity_id
_entity_poly.type
_entity_poly.pdbx_seq_one_letter_code
_entity_poly.pdbx_strand_id
1 'polypeptide(L)'
;MHADDQVGEGVPAELATFLRSAVDGRPVKITPSVCEGCGGRAFFMLVNASGAERECAVCGSRAFIADSEEYWNEESWEDDEPGAAACPCGSEEFEAAVAFSLGDDASVRWVTVGLRCAQDGFCGVYADWKIDYGPTDHLLAMV
;
A
#
# COMPACT_ATOMS: atom_id res chain seq x y z
N MET A 1 19.70 12.34 -1.05
CA MET A 1 18.28 12.56 -0.71
C MET A 1 17.58 13.27 -1.85
N HIS A 2 16.47 12.75 -2.31
CA HIS A 2 15.68 13.40 -3.36
C HIS A 2 14.74 14.41 -2.74
N ALA A 3 14.79 15.66 -3.24
CA ALA A 3 13.92 16.71 -2.75
C ALA A 3 12.44 16.44 -3.04
N ASP A 4 12.17 15.58 -4.02
CA ASP A 4 10.81 15.25 -4.46
C ASP A 4 10.18 14.10 -3.70
N ASP A 5 10.97 13.36 -2.90
CA ASP A 5 10.44 12.25 -2.11
C ASP A 5 9.73 12.79 -0.87
N GLN A 6 8.53 12.29 -0.63
CA GLN A 6 7.70 12.68 0.51
C GLN A 6 7.32 11.44 1.31
N VAL A 7 7.59 11.46 2.59
CA VAL A 7 7.20 10.39 3.51
C VAL A 7 6.18 10.94 4.49
N GLY A 8 4.98 10.35 4.50
CA GLY A 8 3.92 10.77 5.40
C GLY A 8 4.28 10.54 6.86
N GLU A 9 3.74 11.37 7.73
CA GLU A 9 3.95 11.23 9.16
C GLU A 9 3.34 9.91 9.66
N GLY A 10 4.11 9.19 10.46
CA GLY A 10 3.67 7.92 11.02
C GLY A 10 4.08 6.67 10.24
N VAL A 11 4.72 6.84 9.07
CA VAL A 11 5.28 5.69 8.35
C VAL A 11 6.47 5.14 9.14
N PRO A 12 6.50 3.83 9.47
CA PRO A 12 7.68 3.26 10.14
C PRO A 12 8.94 3.52 9.31
N ALA A 13 10.02 3.97 9.96
CA ALA A 13 11.25 4.34 9.28
C ALA A 13 11.82 3.20 8.42
N GLU A 14 11.76 1.98 8.93
CA GLU A 14 12.23 0.79 8.22
C GLU A 14 11.43 0.54 6.96
N LEU A 15 10.11 0.72 7.02
CA LEU A 15 9.22 0.52 5.88
C LEU A 15 9.43 1.62 4.84
N ALA A 16 9.61 2.87 5.27
CA ALA A 16 9.89 3.99 4.36
C ALA A 16 11.20 3.76 3.60
N THR A 17 12.24 3.34 4.28
CA THR A 17 13.55 3.04 3.66
C THR A 17 13.42 1.90 2.66
N PHE A 18 12.70 0.86 3.04
CA PHE A 18 12.45 -0.30 2.17
C PHE A 18 11.71 0.10 0.89
N LEU A 19 10.63 0.86 1.03
CA LEU A 19 9.83 1.31 -0.12
C LEU A 19 10.61 2.23 -1.05
N ARG A 20 11.43 3.11 -0.53
CA ARG A 20 12.28 3.96 -1.35
C ARG A 20 13.25 3.15 -2.21
N SER A 21 13.78 2.06 -1.65
CA SER A 21 14.65 1.14 -2.40
C SER A 21 13.88 0.37 -3.46
N ALA A 22 12.63 0.03 -3.19
CA ALA A 22 11.80 -0.76 -4.11
C ALA A 22 11.30 0.06 -5.30
N VAL A 23 11.09 1.37 -5.13
CA VAL A 23 10.54 2.26 -6.17
C VAL A 23 11.62 3.23 -6.66
N ASP A 24 12.62 2.70 -7.30
CA ASP A 24 13.77 3.47 -7.76
C ASP A 24 13.47 4.31 -9.01
N GLY A 25 14.10 5.47 -9.11
CA GLY A 25 14.15 6.28 -10.34
C GLY A 25 13.03 7.29 -10.54
N ARG A 26 12.06 7.41 -9.62
CA ARG A 26 10.97 8.38 -9.72
C ARG A 26 10.73 9.07 -8.38
N PRO A 27 10.21 10.31 -8.39
CA PRO A 27 9.71 10.91 -7.16
C PRO A 27 8.63 10.03 -6.56
N VAL A 28 8.64 9.86 -5.25
CA VAL A 28 7.70 8.98 -4.55
C VAL A 28 7.06 9.71 -3.38
N LYS A 29 5.77 9.44 -3.17
CA LYS A 29 5.05 9.87 -1.99
C LYS A 29 4.64 8.61 -1.22
N ILE A 30 5.08 8.48 0.02
CA ILE A 30 4.79 7.32 0.86
C ILE A 30 3.80 7.73 1.94
N THR A 31 2.66 7.06 2.00
CA THR A 31 1.57 7.39 2.92
C THR A 31 1.25 6.18 3.79
N PRO A 32 1.14 6.34 5.12
CA PRO A 32 0.80 5.23 5.99
C PRO A 32 -0.69 4.91 5.93
N SER A 33 -1.05 3.65 6.13
CA SER A 33 -2.44 3.25 6.33
C SER A 33 -2.80 3.46 7.79
N VAL A 34 -3.90 4.17 8.03
CA VAL A 34 -4.43 4.42 9.37
C VAL A 34 -5.93 4.23 9.31
N CYS A 35 -6.48 3.45 10.23
CA CYS A 35 -7.92 3.24 10.27
C CYS A 35 -8.66 4.53 10.64
N GLU A 36 -9.56 4.97 9.78
CA GLU A 36 -10.33 6.20 10.00
C GLU A 36 -11.30 6.06 11.18
N GLY A 37 -11.73 4.83 11.46
CA GLY A 37 -12.70 4.58 12.52
C GLY A 37 -12.11 4.57 13.93
N CYS A 38 -10.90 4.05 14.10
CA CYS A 38 -10.31 3.88 15.43
C CYS A 38 -8.88 4.39 15.55
N GLY A 39 -8.27 4.85 14.46
CA GLY A 39 -6.87 5.28 14.45
C GLY A 39 -5.85 4.15 14.50
N GLY A 40 -6.29 2.90 14.37
CA GLY A 40 -5.41 1.74 14.40
C GLY A 40 -4.45 1.72 13.21
N ARG A 41 -3.28 1.10 13.42
CA ARG A 41 -2.22 1.03 12.40
C ARG A 41 -1.80 -0.41 12.08
N ALA A 42 -2.48 -1.40 12.65
CA ALA A 42 -2.25 -2.81 12.35
C ALA A 42 -3.41 -3.35 11.52
N PHE A 43 -3.10 -4.08 10.47
CA PHE A 43 -4.08 -4.53 9.48
C PHE A 43 -3.83 -5.97 9.06
N PHE A 44 -4.92 -6.64 8.71
CA PHE A 44 -4.88 -7.86 7.90
C PHE A 44 -5.08 -7.43 6.46
N MET A 45 -4.32 -7.99 5.53
CA MET A 45 -4.32 -7.56 4.13
C MET A 45 -4.75 -8.67 3.20
N LEU A 46 -5.63 -8.33 2.26
CA LEU A 46 -5.98 -9.19 1.14
C LEU A 46 -5.33 -8.58 -0.10
N VAL A 47 -4.48 -9.32 -0.79
CA VAL A 47 -3.66 -8.79 -1.88
C VAL A 47 -3.58 -9.74 -3.06
N ASN A 48 -3.34 -9.18 -4.24
CA ASN A 48 -2.85 -9.90 -5.41
C ASN A 48 -1.92 -8.96 -6.20
N ALA A 49 -1.58 -9.31 -7.43
CA ALA A 49 -0.65 -8.52 -8.23
C ALA A 49 -1.19 -7.12 -8.63
N SER A 50 -2.49 -6.88 -8.52
CA SER A 50 -3.12 -5.67 -9.08
C SER A 50 -4.05 -4.93 -8.13
N GLY A 51 -4.09 -5.30 -6.86
CA GLY A 51 -4.95 -4.60 -5.91
C GLY A 51 -4.74 -5.06 -4.48
N ALA A 52 -5.36 -4.33 -3.56
CA ALA A 52 -5.28 -4.64 -2.13
C ALA A 52 -6.48 -4.08 -1.36
N GLU A 53 -6.86 -4.80 -0.31
CA GLU A 53 -7.86 -4.37 0.66
C GLU A 53 -7.27 -4.54 2.07
N ARG A 54 -7.50 -3.58 2.96
CA ARG A 54 -7.06 -3.67 4.35
C ARG A 54 -8.25 -3.88 5.29
N GLU A 55 -8.03 -4.68 6.33
CA GLU A 55 -8.98 -4.85 7.42
C GLU A 55 -8.29 -4.47 8.72
N CYS A 56 -8.86 -3.53 9.46
CA CYS A 56 -8.27 -3.09 10.72
C CYS A 56 -8.26 -4.23 11.73
N ALA A 57 -7.11 -4.53 12.31
CA ALA A 57 -6.96 -5.59 13.29
C ALA A 57 -7.63 -5.25 14.62
N VAL A 58 -7.93 -3.98 14.87
CA VAL A 58 -8.53 -3.49 16.11
C VAL A 58 -10.06 -3.47 16.02
N CYS A 59 -10.62 -2.81 15.01
CA CYS A 59 -12.08 -2.60 14.91
C CYS A 59 -12.75 -3.37 13.76
N GLY A 60 -11.99 -4.02 12.88
CA GLY A 60 -12.53 -4.80 11.78
C GLY A 60 -13.01 -4.01 10.57
N SER A 61 -12.83 -2.69 10.55
CA SER A 61 -13.22 -1.86 9.41
C SER A 61 -12.36 -2.20 8.19
N ARG A 62 -12.99 -2.28 7.01
CA ARG A 62 -12.32 -2.59 5.77
C ARG A 62 -12.26 -1.37 4.86
N ALA A 63 -11.18 -1.26 4.08
CA ALA A 63 -11.01 -0.23 3.07
C ALA A 63 -10.13 -0.74 1.94
N PHE A 64 -10.44 -0.29 0.73
CA PHE A 64 -9.62 -0.62 -0.44
C PHE A 64 -8.46 0.37 -0.57
N ILE A 65 -7.34 -0.11 -1.14
CA ILE A 65 -6.17 0.70 -1.39
C ILE A 65 -6.23 1.28 -2.81
N ALA A 66 -6.05 2.60 -2.93
CA ALA A 66 -6.03 3.33 -4.20
C ALA A 66 -7.28 3.03 -5.05
N ASP A 67 -7.10 2.56 -6.28
CA ASP A 67 -8.20 2.29 -7.20
C ASP A 67 -8.78 0.88 -7.11
N SER A 68 -8.40 0.12 -6.07
CA SER A 68 -8.88 -1.26 -5.91
C SER A 68 -10.40 -1.35 -5.81
N GLU A 69 -11.04 -0.39 -5.16
CA GLU A 69 -12.51 -0.39 -5.04
C GLU A 69 -13.19 -0.35 -6.40
N GLU A 70 -12.64 0.38 -7.36
CA GLU A 70 -13.21 0.60 -8.68
C GLU A 70 -12.87 -0.50 -9.68
N TYR A 71 -11.62 -0.98 -9.66
CA TYR A 71 -11.10 -1.86 -10.71
C TYR A 71 -10.79 -3.28 -10.26
N TRP A 72 -10.77 -3.54 -8.97
CA TRP A 72 -10.37 -4.83 -8.41
C TRP A 72 -11.58 -5.61 -7.95
N ASN A 73 -12.07 -6.51 -8.81
CA ASN A 73 -13.29 -7.28 -8.56
C ASN A 73 -13.11 -8.72 -9.07
N GLU A 74 -14.12 -9.56 -8.86
CA GLU A 74 -14.08 -10.98 -9.23
C GLU A 74 -13.71 -11.23 -10.70
N GLU A 75 -14.11 -10.34 -11.59
CA GLU A 75 -13.77 -10.48 -13.01
C GLU A 75 -12.27 -10.26 -13.24
N SER A 76 -11.65 -9.32 -12.53
CA SER A 76 -10.23 -9.07 -12.64
C SER A 76 -9.39 -10.13 -11.93
N TRP A 77 -9.99 -10.95 -11.07
CA TRP A 77 -9.32 -11.99 -10.30
C TRP A 77 -9.27 -13.34 -10.98
N GLU A 78 -9.82 -13.48 -12.16
CA GLU A 78 -10.01 -14.76 -12.84
C GLU A 78 -8.76 -15.63 -12.85
N ASP A 79 -7.59 -15.02 -13.09
CA ASP A 79 -6.31 -15.73 -13.13
C ASP A 79 -5.43 -15.50 -11.88
N ASP A 80 -5.84 -14.61 -10.98
CA ASP A 80 -5.03 -14.22 -9.81
C ASP A 80 -5.94 -13.83 -8.65
N GLU A 81 -6.51 -14.84 -8.01
CA GLU A 81 -7.40 -14.63 -6.87
C GLU A 81 -6.65 -14.05 -5.68
N PRO A 82 -7.22 -13.02 -5.01
CA PRO A 82 -6.57 -12.42 -3.84
C PRO A 82 -6.40 -13.42 -2.70
N GLY A 83 -5.29 -13.30 -2.01
CA GLY A 83 -5.02 -14.10 -0.83
C GLY A 83 -4.60 -13.24 0.35
N ALA A 84 -4.73 -13.78 1.55
CA ALA A 84 -4.29 -13.10 2.76
C ALA A 84 -2.77 -13.00 2.77
N ALA A 85 -2.26 -11.78 3.02
CA ALA A 85 -0.83 -11.57 3.15
C ALA A 85 -0.33 -12.21 4.44
N ALA A 86 0.80 -12.87 4.39
CA ALA A 86 1.42 -13.51 5.54
C ALA A 86 2.93 -13.30 5.53
N CYS A 87 3.49 -13.05 6.71
CA CYS A 87 4.93 -12.98 6.90
C CYS A 87 5.51 -14.40 6.92
N PRO A 88 6.78 -14.58 6.49
CA PRO A 88 7.45 -15.88 6.66
C PRO A 88 7.46 -16.40 8.10
N CYS A 89 7.32 -15.50 9.11
CA CYS A 89 7.22 -15.91 10.52
C CYS A 89 5.85 -16.47 10.88
N GLY A 90 4.86 -16.40 9.98
CA GLY A 90 3.50 -16.89 10.19
C GLY A 90 2.48 -15.82 10.60
N SER A 91 2.91 -14.60 10.91
CA SER A 91 2.00 -13.52 11.27
C SER A 91 1.25 -12.99 10.04
N GLU A 92 -0.02 -12.63 10.22
CA GLU A 92 -0.83 -11.99 9.18
C GLU A 92 -1.17 -10.54 9.55
N GLU A 93 -0.61 -10.03 10.64
CA GLU A 93 -0.86 -8.66 11.09
C GLU A 93 0.30 -7.77 10.68
N PHE A 94 -0.02 -6.66 10.00
CA PHE A 94 0.98 -5.78 9.38
C PHE A 94 0.69 -4.31 9.63
N GLU A 95 1.77 -3.51 9.68
CA GLU A 95 1.69 -2.09 9.43
C GLU A 95 1.82 -1.90 7.92
N ALA A 96 1.01 -1.03 7.33
CA ALA A 96 0.98 -0.84 5.88
C ALA A 96 1.32 0.60 5.50
N ALA A 97 1.97 0.76 4.36
CA ALA A 97 2.17 2.06 3.73
C ALA A 97 2.14 1.87 2.21
N VAL A 98 1.68 2.90 1.52
CA VAL A 98 1.59 2.87 0.07
C VAL A 98 2.56 3.89 -0.51
N ALA A 99 3.41 3.45 -1.42
CA ALA A 99 4.30 4.33 -2.17
C ALA A 99 3.67 4.64 -3.53
N PHE A 100 3.42 5.91 -3.78
CA PHE A 100 2.91 6.39 -5.05
C PHE A 100 4.08 6.94 -5.86
N SER A 101 4.42 6.28 -6.97
CA SER A 101 5.45 6.78 -7.88
C SER A 101 4.81 7.82 -8.80
N LEU A 102 5.43 8.98 -8.90
CA LEU A 102 4.85 10.13 -9.59
C LEU A 102 5.53 10.35 -10.94
N GLY A 103 4.74 10.78 -11.94
CA GLY A 103 5.25 11.21 -13.24
C GLY A 103 5.72 12.66 -13.20
N ASP A 104 6.14 13.18 -14.36
CA ASP A 104 6.65 14.54 -14.50
C ASP A 104 5.62 15.61 -14.14
N ASP A 105 4.34 15.29 -14.29
CA ASP A 105 3.22 16.19 -13.97
C ASP A 105 2.67 15.95 -12.56
N ALA A 106 3.37 15.20 -11.73
CA ALA A 106 2.99 14.82 -10.38
C ALA A 106 1.77 13.88 -10.32
N SER A 107 1.31 13.32 -11.43
CA SER A 107 0.27 12.30 -11.40
C SER A 107 0.84 10.96 -10.94
N VAL A 108 -0.01 10.16 -10.28
CA VAL A 108 0.38 8.81 -9.85
C VAL A 108 0.51 7.91 -11.08
N ARG A 109 1.64 7.21 -11.20
CA ARG A 109 1.92 6.30 -12.31
C ARG A 109 2.09 4.86 -11.85
N TRP A 110 2.40 4.63 -10.59
CA TRP A 110 2.56 3.30 -10.03
C TRP A 110 2.18 3.30 -8.55
N VAL A 111 1.51 2.25 -8.10
CA VAL A 111 1.13 2.05 -6.69
C VAL A 111 1.91 0.85 -6.17
N THR A 112 2.60 1.02 -5.06
CA THR A 112 3.36 -0.07 -4.41
C THR A 112 2.89 -0.19 -2.96
N VAL A 113 2.34 -1.35 -2.60
CA VAL A 113 1.86 -1.61 -1.24
C VAL A 113 2.96 -2.31 -0.45
N GLY A 114 3.50 -1.62 0.53
CA GLY A 114 4.51 -2.15 1.44
C GLY A 114 3.89 -2.55 2.76
N LEU A 115 4.32 -3.68 3.29
CA LEU A 115 3.87 -4.18 4.58
C LEU A 115 5.07 -4.47 5.47
N ARG A 116 4.95 -4.09 6.75
CA ARG A 116 5.91 -4.42 7.78
C ARG A 116 5.24 -5.33 8.80
N CYS A 117 5.80 -6.51 9.02
CA CYS A 117 5.24 -7.47 9.96
C CYS A 117 5.22 -6.87 11.37
N ALA A 118 4.06 -6.92 12.03
CA ALA A 118 3.91 -6.40 13.38
C ALA A 118 4.65 -7.25 14.42
N GLN A 119 5.02 -8.49 14.08
CA GLN A 119 5.70 -9.40 15.00
C GLN A 119 7.23 -9.29 14.91
N ASP A 120 7.79 -9.42 13.72
CA ASP A 120 9.26 -9.48 13.54
C ASP A 120 9.85 -8.30 12.76
N GLY A 121 9.02 -7.39 12.25
CA GLY A 121 9.50 -6.22 11.53
C GLY A 121 9.94 -6.46 10.10
N PHE A 122 9.71 -7.65 9.56
CA PHE A 122 10.05 -7.95 8.17
C PHE A 122 9.24 -7.07 7.21
N CYS A 123 9.91 -6.43 6.26
CA CYS A 123 9.28 -5.57 5.27
C CYS A 123 9.26 -6.24 3.90
N GLY A 124 8.16 -6.08 3.17
CA GLY A 124 8.03 -6.61 1.82
C GLY A 124 7.05 -5.81 0.98
N VAL A 125 7.17 -5.95 -0.34
CA VAL A 125 6.16 -5.47 -1.29
C VAL A 125 5.21 -6.63 -1.54
N TYR A 126 3.94 -6.43 -1.26
CA TYR A 126 2.93 -7.49 -1.36
C TYR A 126 1.97 -7.30 -2.52
N ALA A 127 1.88 -6.08 -3.08
CA ALA A 127 1.12 -5.78 -4.28
C ALA A 127 1.70 -4.54 -4.92
N ASP A 128 1.71 -4.49 -6.25
CA ASP A 128 2.05 -3.26 -6.97
C ASP A 128 1.40 -3.30 -8.35
N TRP A 129 1.04 -2.12 -8.86
CA TRP A 129 0.39 -2.06 -10.16
C TRP A 129 0.56 -0.68 -10.79
N LYS A 130 0.39 -0.64 -12.13
CA LYS A 130 0.53 0.56 -12.92
C LYS A 130 -0.78 1.37 -12.93
N ILE A 131 -0.64 2.69 -12.93
CA ILE A 131 -1.76 3.63 -13.14
C ILE A 131 -1.52 4.32 -14.48
N ASP A 132 -2.43 4.12 -15.43
CA ASP A 132 -2.28 4.66 -16.79
C ASP A 132 -3.45 5.56 -17.22
N TYR A 133 -4.13 6.16 -16.25
CA TYR A 133 -5.24 7.09 -16.46
C TYR A 133 -5.05 8.34 -15.61
N GLY A 134 -5.93 9.32 -15.78
CA GLY A 134 -6.00 10.52 -14.96
C GLY A 134 -7.44 11.03 -14.86
N PRO A 135 -7.76 11.87 -13.88
CA PRO A 135 -6.89 12.37 -12.81
C PRO A 135 -6.60 11.32 -11.72
N THR A 136 -5.50 11.52 -10.98
CA THR A 136 -5.05 10.53 -9.96
C THR A 136 -4.93 11.12 -8.56
N ASP A 137 -5.26 12.38 -8.36
CA ASP A 137 -5.09 13.06 -7.06
C ASP A 137 -5.83 12.35 -5.93
N HIS A 138 -7.01 11.81 -6.23
CA HIS A 138 -7.85 11.13 -5.24
C HIS A 138 -7.19 9.84 -4.70
N LEU A 139 -6.31 9.22 -5.46
CA LEU A 139 -5.66 7.97 -5.04
C LEU A 139 -4.78 8.18 -3.81
N LEU A 140 -4.19 9.36 -3.66
CA LEU A 140 -3.30 9.67 -2.54
C LEU A 140 -4.00 9.63 -1.19
N ALA A 141 -5.32 9.79 -1.18
CA ALA A 141 -6.13 9.72 0.03
C ALA A 141 -6.70 8.32 0.30
N MET A 142 -6.55 7.40 -0.65
CA MET A 142 -7.11 6.04 -0.57
C MET A 142 -6.04 5.02 -0.17
N VAL A 143 -5.61 5.15 1.07
CA VAL A 143 -4.50 4.35 1.60
C VAL A 143 -4.92 3.50 2.79
#